data_562345745aab4dc1b821f37d6a24533d
#
_entry.id   562345745aab4dc1b821f37d6a24533d
#
_cell.length_a   1.000
_cell.length_b   1.000
_cell.length_c   1.000
_cell.angle_alpha   90.00
_cell.angle_beta   90.00
_cell.angle_gamma   90.00
#
_symmetry.space_group_name_H-M   'P 1'
#
loop_
_entity.id
_entity.type
_entity.pdbx_description
1 polymer ?
#
loop_
_entity_poly.entity_id
_entity_poly.type
_entity_poly.pdbx_seq_one_letter_code
_entity_poly.pdbx_strand_id
1 'polypeptide(L)'
;MSKLNIDDLVKFQREIEILIKTDHPNIIKMYEYFESKHSLYLIMEECKGGELFDKIIEHIDNGEMYTEKEAAEIILQVMSAIEYCHNNGICHRDLKPENLLYLKKGDEKDNPLKVIDFGLSQKTDIKKILSSKVGTAYYVSPEILSGKYNEKCDIWSAGVILYVLLSGDPPFNGPSDGVIYSKIKKMKYDFPSNKWKNISKDAKDLLGHMLVPENERYTASQVLAHPWFKNAKEKKLEKLNFSSKFFKEYNELYKLQKVVLLFIASRLSENEINELKEIFKAFDVNKDGQINYSEFEQGLKKLKSGDVKTKEELINSYYSSVDTDKNGKIDYTEFLAACLEKKTFLKEERLYEAFSALDKDHNGKISKDELMSVLKLEPKDDAYIKELIKNADKNADGAIDYKEFLEFMGLK
;
A
#
# COMPACT_ATOMS: atom_id res chain seq x y z
N MET A 1 -34.62 -2.10 -4.77
CA MET A 1 -33.25 -2.52 -5.13
C MET A 1 -33.06 -2.17 -6.59
N SER A 2 -32.30 -1.13 -6.90
CA SER A 2 -31.96 -0.74 -8.26
C SER A 2 -31.05 -1.83 -8.85
N LYS A 3 -31.38 -2.33 -10.06
CA LYS A 3 -30.48 -3.16 -10.84
C LYS A 3 -29.18 -2.38 -11.02
N LEU A 4 -28.06 -2.89 -10.49
CA LEU A 4 -26.73 -2.37 -10.85
C LEU A 4 -26.64 -2.38 -12.38
N ASN A 5 -26.31 -1.24 -12.95
CA ASN A 5 -26.06 -1.12 -14.38
C ASN A 5 -24.82 -1.98 -14.73
N ILE A 6 -24.77 -2.56 -15.93
CA ILE A 6 -23.62 -3.34 -16.41
C ILE A 6 -22.31 -2.57 -16.25
N ASP A 7 -22.33 -1.25 -16.48
CA ASP A 7 -21.18 -0.37 -16.28
C ASP A 7 -20.70 -0.28 -14.81
N ASP A 8 -21.61 -0.39 -13.85
CA ASP A 8 -21.26 -0.38 -12.44
C ASP A 8 -20.63 -1.71 -12.00
N LEU A 9 -21.10 -2.84 -12.56
CA LEU A 9 -20.49 -4.17 -12.34
C LEU A 9 -19.06 -4.23 -12.85
N VAL A 10 -18.81 -3.71 -14.06
CA VAL A 10 -17.45 -3.65 -14.64
C VAL A 10 -16.51 -2.80 -13.79
N LYS A 11 -17.01 -1.69 -13.22
CA LYS A 11 -16.20 -0.86 -12.31
C LYS A 11 -15.86 -1.59 -11.02
N PHE A 12 -16.83 -2.25 -10.39
CA PHE A 12 -16.60 -3.03 -9.18
C PHE A 12 -15.63 -4.19 -9.39
N GLN A 13 -15.77 -4.94 -10.49
CA GLN A 13 -14.81 -6.00 -10.81
C GLN A 13 -13.39 -5.48 -10.93
N ARG A 14 -13.23 -4.31 -11.54
CA ARG A 14 -11.93 -3.69 -11.71
C ARG A 14 -11.35 -3.18 -10.40
N GLU A 15 -12.16 -2.56 -9.54
CA GLU A 15 -11.75 -2.15 -8.19
C GLU A 15 -11.23 -3.35 -7.40
N ILE A 16 -11.94 -4.48 -7.45
CA ILE A 16 -11.52 -5.74 -6.84
C ILE A 16 -10.18 -6.20 -7.43
N GLU A 17 -10.04 -6.21 -8.76
CA GLU A 17 -8.78 -6.61 -9.40
C GLU A 17 -7.58 -5.74 -8.99
N ILE A 18 -7.81 -4.44 -8.79
CA ILE A 18 -6.77 -3.53 -8.31
C ILE A 18 -6.44 -3.84 -6.86
N LEU A 19 -7.44 -3.90 -5.98
CA LEU A 19 -7.24 -4.11 -4.54
C LEU A 19 -6.60 -5.45 -4.21
N ILE A 20 -6.90 -6.51 -4.97
CA ILE A 20 -6.25 -7.82 -4.83
C ILE A 20 -4.75 -7.76 -5.17
N LYS A 21 -4.39 -6.91 -6.13
CA LYS A 21 -3.01 -6.80 -6.63
C LYS A 21 -2.17 -5.79 -5.86
N THR A 22 -2.79 -4.88 -5.12
CA THR A 22 -2.06 -3.86 -4.38
C THR A 22 -1.55 -4.40 -3.05
N ASP A 23 -0.26 -4.23 -2.80
CA ASP A 23 0.41 -4.61 -1.55
C ASP A 23 1.31 -3.46 -1.07
N HIS A 24 0.72 -2.53 -0.31
CA HIS A 24 1.40 -1.32 0.13
C HIS A 24 0.92 -0.90 1.53
N PRO A 25 1.83 -0.45 2.43
CA PRO A 25 1.47 -0.08 3.80
C PRO A 25 0.45 1.07 3.90
N ASN A 26 0.32 1.91 2.88
CA ASN A 26 -0.61 3.05 2.85
C ASN A 26 -1.77 2.90 1.85
N ILE A 27 -2.04 1.69 1.36
CA ILE A 27 -3.24 1.35 0.60
C ILE A 27 -4.11 0.43 1.46
N ILE A 28 -5.43 0.60 1.39
CA ILE A 28 -6.37 -0.28 2.09
C ILE A 28 -6.19 -1.71 1.61
N LYS A 29 -6.06 -2.66 2.54
CA LYS A 29 -5.92 -4.06 2.20
C LYS A 29 -7.27 -4.72 2.01
N MET A 30 -7.43 -5.45 0.92
CA MET A 30 -8.55 -6.37 0.71
C MET A 30 -8.09 -7.79 0.99
N TYR A 31 -8.80 -8.50 1.87
CA TYR A 31 -8.47 -9.87 2.25
C TYR A 31 -9.15 -10.89 1.34
N GLU A 32 -10.46 -10.72 1.15
CA GLU A 32 -11.30 -11.67 0.42
C GLU A 32 -12.51 -10.95 -0.17
N TYR A 33 -13.14 -11.58 -1.17
CA TYR A 33 -14.46 -11.17 -1.64
C TYR A 33 -15.33 -12.40 -1.89
N PHE A 34 -16.63 -12.23 -1.72
CA PHE A 34 -17.63 -13.26 -1.95
C PHE A 34 -18.73 -12.72 -2.85
N GLU A 35 -19.14 -13.51 -3.81
CA GLU A 35 -20.24 -13.19 -4.69
C GLU A 35 -21.43 -14.10 -4.38
N SER A 36 -22.60 -13.50 -4.23
CA SER A 36 -23.87 -14.19 -4.16
C SER A 36 -24.76 -13.78 -5.35
N LYS A 37 -25.87 -14.47 -5.54
CA LYS A 37 -26.80 -14.17 -6.63
C LYS A 37 -27.25 -12.70 -6.70
N HIS A 38 -27.19 -11.96 -5.61
CA HIS A 38 -27.72 -10.59 -5.50
C HIS A 38 -26.78 -9.58 -4.85
N SER A 39 -25.62 -10.02 -4.35
CA SER A 39 -24.73 -9.18 -3.57
C SER A 39 -23.28 -9.60 -3.73
N LEU A 40 -22.38 -8.62 -3.68
CA LEU A 40 -20.94 -8.78 -3.60
C LEU A 40 -20.52 -8.31 -2.21
N TYR A 41 -19.70 -9.10 -1.53
CA TYR A 41 -19.18 -8.82 -0.20
C TYR A 41 -17.65 -8.69 -0.29
N LEU A 42 -17.11 -7.58 0.19
CA LEU A 42 -15.68 -7.34 0.26
C LEU A 42 -15.25 -7.38 1.74
N ILE A 43 -14.26 -8.19 2.05
CA ILE A 43 -13.64 -8.23 3.38
C ILE A 43 -12.34 -7.44 3.31
N MET A 44 -12.29 -6.34 4.02
CA MET A 44 -11.20 -5.36 3.96
C MET A 44 -10.63 -5.05 5.33
N GLU A 45 -9.44 -4.45 5.34
CA GLU A 45 -8.83 -3.88 6.53
C GLU A 45 -9.74 -2.83 7.15
N GLU A 46 -9.90 -2.87 8.48
CA GLU A 46 -10.75 -1.94 9.21
C GLU A 46 -9.97 -0.68 9.61
N CYS A 47 -10.37 0.49 9.11
CA CYS A 47 -9.82 1.80 9.46
C CYS A 47 -10.73 2.48 10.51
N LYS A 48 -10.25 2.59 11.76
CA LYS A 48 -11.03 3.12 12.91
C LYS A 48 -10.77 4.59 13.21
N GLY A 49 -9.76 5.21 12.56
CA GLY A 49 -9.30 6.55 12.88
C GLY A 49 -10.10 7.69 12.26
N GLY A 50 -11.02 7.37 11.33
CA GLY A 50 -11.80 8.36 10.60
C GLY A 50 -11.09 8.94 9.38
N GLU A 51 -11.75 9.85 8.71
CA GLU A 51 -11.26 10.50 7.49
C GLU A 51 -10.26 11.62 7.80
N LEU A 52 -9.26 11.80 6.94
CA LEU A 52 -8.38 12.97 7.00
C LEU A 52 -9.20 14.28 6.86
N PHE A 53 -10.30 14.24 6.12
CA PHE A 53 -11.19 15.39 5.98
C PHE A 53 -11.70 15.86 7.33
N ASP A 54 -12.25 14.97 8.16
CA ASP A 54 -12.79 15.31 9.47
C ASP A 54 -11.69 15.89 10.38
N LYS A 55 -10.47 15.35 10.28
CA LYS A 55 -9.32 15.85 11.05
C LYS A 55 -8.90 17.25 10.62
N ILE A 56 -8.91 17.55 9.32
CA ILE A 56 -8.65 18.90 8.81
C ILE A 56 -9.70 19.89 9.36
N ILE A 57 -10.98 19.52 9.35
CA ILE A 57 -12.05 20.37 9.89
C ILE A 57 -11.86 20.56 11.40
N GLU A 58 -11.56 19.52 12.16
CA GLU A 58 -11.28 19.59 13.60
C GLU A 58 -10.16 20.60 13.91
N HIS A 59 -9.04 20.56 13.18
CA HIS A 59 -7.95 21.53 13.32
C HIS A 59 -8.39 22.96 13.02
N ILE A 60 -9.14 23.17 11.93
CA ILE A 60 -9.64 24.49 11.54
C ILE A 60 -10.60 25.06 12.60
N ASP A 61 -11.54 24.25 13.10
CA ASP A 61 -12.52 24.65 14.12
C ASP A 61 -11.83 25.02 15.45
N ASN A 62 -10.72 24.36 15.78
CA ASN A 62 -9.89 24.69 16.93
C ASN A 62 -8.98 25.91 16.71
N GLY A 63 -8.96 26.49 15.50
CA GLY A 63 -8.07 27.61 15.14
C GLY A 63 -6.61 27.18 14.93
N GLU A 64 -6.36 25.89 14.75
CA GLU A 64 -5.06 25.27 14.55
C GLU A 64 -4.84 24.93 13.07
N MET A 65 -3.57 24.87 12.66
CA MET A 65 -3.17 24.38 11.34
C MET A 65 -2.10 23.31 11.52
N TYR A 66 -2.04 22.38 10.57
CA TYR A 66 -0.95 21.42 10.55
C TYR A 66 0.40 22.12 10.46
N THR A 67 1.37 21.69 11.26
CA THR A 67 2.76 22.10 11.07
C THR A 67 3.29 21.52 9.76
N GLU A 68 4.33 22.12 9.18
CA GLU A 68 4.95 21.58 7.96
C GLU A 68 5.44 20.14 8.14
N LYS A 69 5.85 19.77 9.36
CA LYS A 69 6.29 18.40 9.67
C LYS A 69 5.12 17.40 9.60
N GLU A 70 4.00 17.71 10.22
CA GLU A 70 2.79 16.87 10.19
C GLU A 70 2.24 16.75 8.76
N ALA A 71 2.14 17.89 8.05
CA ALA A 71 1.72 17.89 6.66
C ALA A 71 2.67 17.06 5.78
N ALA A 72 3.99 17.12 6.02
CA ALA A 72 4.97 16.33 5.31
C ALA A 72 4.83 14.82 5.61
N GLU A 73 4.55 14.44 6.86
CA GLU A 73 4.32 13.04 7.24
C GLU A 73 3.04 12.49 6.59
N ILE A 74 1.97 13.28 6.48
CA ILE A 74 0.74 12.92 5.78
C ILE A 74 1.00 12.76 4.28
N ILE A 75 1.54 13.79 3.63
CA ILE A 75 1.77 13.79 2.18
C ILE A 75 2.79 12.73 1.77
N LEU A 76 3.79 12.44 2.60
CA LEU A 76 4.73 11.35 2.34
C LEU A 76 4.03 10.00 2.23
N GLN A 77 3.08 9.71 3.11
CA GLN A 77 2.31 8.47 3.08
C GLN A 77 1.40 8.40 1.83
N VAL A 78 0.73 9.50 1.52
CA VAL A 78 -0.12 9.60 0.32
C VAL A 78 0.73 9.41 -0.95
N MET A 79 1.84 10.13 -1.06
CA MET A 79 2.68 10.07 -2.25
C MET A 79 3.39 8.73 -2.41
N SER A 80 3.74 8.04 -1.31
CA SER A 80 4.25 6.67 -1.35
C SER A 80 3.22 5.71 -1.97
N ALA A 81 1.96 5.77 -1.54
CA ALA A 81 0.88 4.98 -2.13
C ALA A 81 0.65 5.30 -3.61
N ILE A 82 0.69 6.59 -3.97
CA ILE A 82 0.47 7.05 -5.35
C ILE A 82 1.65 6.64 -6.25
N GLU A 83 2.89 6.72 -5.78
CA GLU A 83 4.06 6.24 -6.55
C GLU A 83 3.95 4.74 -6.82
N TYR A 84 3.60 3.95 -5.79
CA TYR A 84 3.34 2.52 -5.95
C TYR A 84 2.25 2.26 -7.01
N CYS A 85 1.13 2.99 -6.94
CA CYS A 85 0.05 2.86 -7.92
C CYS A 85 0.53 3.18 -9.34
N HIS A 86 1.22 4.31 -9.53
CA HIS A 86 1.71 4.75 -10.82
C HIS A 86 2.71 3.77 -11.44
N ASN A 87 3.63 3.22 -10.63
CA ASN A 87 4.59 2.19 -11.05
C ASN A 87 3.89 0.88 -11.50
N ASN A 88 2.69 0.61 -10.98
CA ASN A 88 1.87 -0.54 -11.35
C ASN A 88 0.79 -0.21 -12.40
N GLY A 89 0.87 0.96 -13.06
CA GLY A 89 -0.07 1.39 -14.09
C GLY A 89 -1.47 1.74 -13.58
N ILE A 90 -1.60 2.04 -12.29
CA ILE A 90 -2.85 2.41 -11.63
C ILE A 90 -2.86 3.91 -11.40
N CYS A 91 -3.90 4.60 -11.87
CA CYS A 91 -4.17 5.99 -11.57
C CYS A 91 -5.41 6.07 -10.68
N HIS A 92 -5.35 6.77 -9.55
CA HIS A 92 -6.42 6.82 -8.55
C HIS A 92 -7.61 7.67 -9.00
N ARG A 93 -7.37 8.89 -9.47
CA ARG A 93 -8.33 9.86 -10.08
C ARG A 93 -9.35 10.53 -9.16
N ASP A 94 -9.56 10.02 -7.97
CA ASP A 94 -10.43 10.63 -6.95
C ASP A 94 -9.70 10.83 -5.62
N LEU A 95 -8.44 11.27 -5.70
CA LEU A 95 -7.65 11.54 -4.50
C LEU A 95 -8.17 12.81 -3.83
N LYS A 96 -8.65 12.66 -2.59
CA LYS A 96 -9.21 13.71 -1.74
C LYS A 96 -9.15 13.29 -0.27
N PRO A 97 -9.25 14.20 0.70
CA PRO A 97 -9.12 13.88 2.12
C PRO A 97 -10.16 12.87 2.65
N GLU A 98 -11.35 12.80 2.02
CA GLU A 98 -12.40 11.83 2.34
C GLU A 98 -11.99 10.38 1.98
N ASN A 99 -11.09 10.21 1.01
CA ASN A 99 -10.56 8.91 0.57
C ASN A 99 -9.23 8.56 1.25
N LEU A 100 -8.89 9.24 2.32
CA LEU A 100 -7.70 9.03 3.14
C LEU A 100 -8.14 8.74 4.59
N LEU A 101 -8.04 7.47 5.02
CA LEU A 101 -8.50 7.04 6.33
C LEU A 101 -7.33 6.76 7.28
N TYR A 102 -7.42 7.24 8.49
CA TYR A 102 -6.52 6.81 9.55
C TYR A 102 -6.87 5.42 10.06
N LEU A 103 -5.86 4.58 10.22
CA LEU A 103 -6.04 3.18 10.61
C LEU A 103 -6.53 3.03 12.05
N LYS A 104 -5.96 3.79 13.00
CA LYS A 104 -6.21 3.66 14.44
C LYS A 104 -7.00 4.85 14.98
N LYS A 105 -7.88 4.60 15.96
CA LYS A 105 -8.48 5.66 16.74
C LYS A 105 -7.43 6.43 17.55
N GLY A 106 -7.62 7.73 17.72
CA GLY A 106 -6.81 8.59 18.59
C GLY A 106 -5.93 9.55 17.82
N ASP A 107 -4.68 9.69 18.28
CA ASP A 107 -3.71 10.65 17.76
C ASP A 107 -3.36 10.34 16.31
N GLU A 108 -3.18 11.39 15.52
CA GLU A 108 -2.73 11.31 14.13
C GLU A 108 -1.23 10.99 14.04
N LYS A 109 -0.49 11.33 15.08
CA LYS A 109 0.94 11.09 15.12
C LYS A 109 1.27 9.60 15.04
N ASP A 110 2.16 9.26 14.11
CA ASP A 110 2.56 7.87 13.83
C ASP A 110 1.39 6.94 13.44
N ASN A 111 0.21 7.51 13.14
CA ASN A 111 -0.96 6.76 12.71
C ASN A 111 -0.90 6.50 11.20
N PRO A 112 -0.97 5.23 10.76
CA PRO A 112 -0.96 4.94 9.32
C PRO A 112 -2.17 5.54 8.63
N LEU A 113 -1.92 6.20 7.50
CA LEU A 113 -2.94 6.68 6.59
C LEU A 113 -3.13 5.67 5.46
N LYS A 114 -4.37 5.39 5.11
CA LYS A 114 -4.76 4.43 4.07
C LYS A 114 -5.49 5.14 2.95
N VAL A 115 -5.01 4.98 1.73
CA VAL A 115 -5.72 5.40 0.52
C VAL A 115 -6.79 4.36 0.22
N ILE A 116 -8.04 4.83 0.03
CA ILE A 116 -9.21 4.00 -0.25
C ILE A 116 -9.88 4.45 -1.55
N ASP A 117 -10.87 3.69 -2.01
CA ASP A 117 -11.75 4.01 -3.14
C ASP A 117 -11.02 4.11 -4.50
N PHE A 118 -10.68 2.93 -5.03
CA PHE A 118 -10.14 2.76 -6.39
C PHE A 118 -11.24 2.62 -7.46
N GLY A 119 -12.52 2.82 -7.10
CA GLY A 119 -13.68 2.63 -7.99
C GLY A 119 -13.72 3.55 -9.22
N LEU A 120 -12.94 4.63 -9.21
CA LEU A 120 -12.82 5.54 -10.34
C LEU A 120 -11.57 5.29 -11.19
N SER A 121 -10.78 4.27 -10.90
CA SER A 121 -9.46 4.05 -11.47
C SER A 121 -9.40 3.61 -12.94
N GLN A 122 -10.41 3.87 -13.80
CA GLN A 122 -10.33 4.00 -15.29
C GLN A 122 -11.62 4.44 -15.97
N LYS A 123 -11.47 5.24 -17.07
CA LYS A 123 -12.51 5.68 -18.03
C LYS A 123 -13.81 6.10 -17.35
N THR A 124 -13.75 7.08 -16.48
CA THR A 124 -14.96 7.61 -15.86
C THR A 124 -15.53 8.72 -16.73
N ASP A 125 -16.83 8.65 -16.91
CA ASP A 125 -17.61 9.73 -17.52
C ASP A 125 -17.41 10.99 -16.66
N ILE A 126 -16.75 12.02 -17.21
CA ILE A 126 -16.48 13.30 -16.54
C ILE A 126 -17.75 13.86 -15.89
N LYS A 127 -18.91 13.59 -16.46
CA LYS A 127 -20.21 13.98 -15.90
C LYS A 127 -20.49 13.36 -14.53
N LYS A 128 -19.94 12.19 -14.19
CA LYS A 128 -20.10 11.56 -12.88
C LYS A 128 -19.18 12.14 -11.82
N ILE A 129 -17.94 12.51 -12.17
CA ILE A 129 -17.03 13.23 -11.27
C ILE A 129 -17.63 14.58 -10.90
N LEU A 130 -18.26 15.27 -11.85
CA LEU A 130 -18.90 16.58 -11.67
C LEU A 130 -20.25 16.51 -10.93
N SER A 131 -20.85 15.33 -10.74
CA SER A 131 -22.15 15.16 -10.06
C SER A 131 -22.06 14.70 -8.61
N SER A 132 -20.86 14.40 -8.12
CA SER A 132 -20.67 14.04 -6.71
C SER A 132 -20.62 15.27 -5.80
N LYS A 133 -21.15 15.14 -4.60
CA LYS A 133 -21.40 16.16 -3.55
C LYS A 133 -20.38 17.29 -3.44
N VAL A 134 -20.84 18.46 -2.96
CA VAL A 134 -20.05 19.60 -2.52
C VAL A 134 -18.76 19.17 -1.82
N GLY A 135 -17.59 19.44 -2.43
CA GLY A 135 -16.25 19.05 -1.91
C GLY A 135 -15.30 18.54 -2.99
N THR A 136 -15.73 17.67 -3.86
CA THR A 136 -14.89 17.03 -4.90
C THR A 136 -14.35 18.02 -5.93
N ALA A 137 -15.04 19.12 -6.20
CA ALA A 137 -14.65 20.14 -7.18
C ALA A 137 -13.26 20.74 -6.94
N TYR A 138 -12.82 20.84 -5.70
CA TYR A 138 -11.56 21.49 -5.34
C TYR A 138 -10.31 20.71 -5.77
N TYR A 139 -10.41 19.38 -5.82
CA TYR A 139 -9.27 18.48 -6.03
C TYR A 139 -9.06 18.05 -7.48
N VAL A 140 -10.02 18.38 -8.38
CA VAL A 140 -10.00 17.99 -9.78
C VAL A 140 -8.92 18.76 -10.55
N SER A 141 -8.11 18.07 -11.33
CA SER A 141 -7.06 18.69 -12.14
C SER A 141 -7.62 19.32 -13.42
N PRO A 142 -6.93 20.33 -14.01
CA PRO A 142 -7.37 20.99 -15.25
C PRO A 142 -7.58 20.03 -16.42
N GLU A 143 -6.72 19.02 -16.54
CA GLU A 143 -6.77 18.02 -17.60
C GLU A 143 -7.95 17.05 -17.44
N ILE A 144 -8.37 16.71 -16.23
CA ILE A 144 -9.59 15.93 -15.98
C ILE A 144 -10.80 16.72 -16.51
N LEU A 145 -10.86 18.03 -16.29
CA LEU A 145 -11.92 18.90 -16.80
C LEU A 145 -11.95 19.00 -18.34
N SER A 146 -10.84 18.65 -19.01
CA SER A 146 -10.74 18.63 -20.48
C SER A 146 -10.94 17.23 -21.06
N GLY A 147 -10.97 16.18 -20.23
CA GLY A 147 -11.22 14.80 -20.66
C GLY A 147 -10.00 14.04 -21.21
N LYS A 148 -8.81 14.65 -21.17
CA LYS A 148 -7.55 14.01 -21.56
C LYS A 148 -6.56 14.18 -20.43
N TYR A 149 -6.24 13.11 -19.74
CA TYR A 149 -5.39 13.13 -18.55
C TYR A 149 -4.60 11.83 -18.43
N ASN A 150 -3.52 11.88 -17.68
CA ASN A 150 -2.69 10.76 -17.26
C ASN A 150 -2.62 10.69 -15.72
N GLU A 151 -1.74 9.84 -15.19
CA GLU A 151 -1.53 9.60 -13.76
C GLU A 151 -1.13 10.87 -12.98
N LYS A 152 -0.58 11.90 -13.62
CA LYS A 152 -0.18 13.14 -12.95
C LYS A 152 -1.37 13.96 -12.42
N CYS A 153 -2.60 13.59 -12.76
CA CYS A 153 -3.79 14.20 -12.13
C CYS A 153 -3.83 13.92 -10.61
N ASP A 154 -3.31 12.78 -10.14
CA ASP A 154 -3.21 12.46 -8.72
C ASP A 154 -2.21 13.39 -8.00
N ILE A 155 -1.14 13.80 -8.69
CA ILE A 155 -0.16 14.75 -8.14
C ILE A 155 -0.79 16.13 -7.93
N TRP A 156 -1.66 16.57 -8.84
CA TRP A 156 -2.43 17.80 -8.66
C TRP A 156 -3.32 17.70 -7.42
N SER A 157 -4.08 16.63 -7.29
CA SER A 157 -4.98 16.42 -6.15
C SER A 157 -4.21 16.39 -4.82
N ALA A 158 -3.05 15.71 -4.76
CA ALA A 158 -2.16 15.72 -3.61
C ALA A 158 -1.61 17.13 -3.31
N GLY A 159 -1.32 17.93 -4.34
CA GLY A 159 -0.93 19.33 -4.19
C GLY A 159 -2.03 20.20 -3.57
N VAL A 160 -3.28 19.97 -3.96
CA VAL A 160 -4.43 20.66 -3.35
C VAL A 160 -4.57 20.25 -1.87
N ILE A 161 -4.43 18.96 -1.56
CA ILE A 161 -4.45 18.46 -0.16
C ILE A 161 -3.34 19.14 0.65
N LEU A 162 -2.11 19.18 0.14
CA LEU A 162 -0.99 19.84 0.81
C LEU A 162 -1.29 21.32 1.08
N TYR A 163 -1.84 22.02 0.09
CA TYR A 163 -2.20 23.43 0.25
C TYR A 163 -3.22 23.62 1.38
N VAL A 164 -4.26 22.77 1.43
CA VAL A 164 -5.30 22.80 2.48
C VAL A 164 -4.71 22.50 3.86
N LEU A 165 -3.87 21.49 3.99
CA LEU A 165 -3.21 21.15 5.26
C LEU A 165 -2.43 22.34 5.85
N LEU A 166 -1.71 23.08 4.98
CA LEU A 166 -0.86 24.18 5.41
C LEU A 166 -1.62 25.50 5.64
N SER A 167 -2.79 25.70 5.02
CA SER A 167 -3.50 26.98 5.06
C SER A 167 -4.92 26.93 5.60
N GLY A 168 -5.53 25.74 5.67
CA GLY A 168 -6.95 25.57 5.99
C GLY A 168 -7.92 25.98 4.89
N ASP A 169 -7.42 26.48 3.73
CA ASP A 169 -8.25 26.89 2.59
C ASP A 169 -7.83 26.18 1.32
N PRO A 170 -8.74 25.88 0.38
CA PRO A 170 -8.37 25.37 -0.93
C PRO A 170 -7.70 26.45 -1.80
N PRO A 171 -6.71 26.10 -2.66
CA PRO A 171 -6.03 27.07 -3.52
C PRO A 171 -6.95 27.72 -4.56
N PHE A 172 -8.01 27.01 -4.95
CA PHE A 172 -9.01 27.46 -5.90
C PHE A 172 -10.38 27.46 -5.24
N ASN A 173 -10.88 28.60 -4.79
CA ASN A 173 -12.14 28.73 -4.09
C ASN A 173 -13.12 29.64 -4.83
N GLY A 174 -14.43 29.44 -4.68
CA GLY A 174 -15.46 30.23 -5.33
C GLY A 174 -16.87 29.87 -4.85
N PRO A 175 -17.85 30.75 -5.17
CA PRO A 175 -19.24 30.58 -4.74
C PRO A 175 -20.00 29.45 -5.48
N SER A 176 -19.41 28.86 -6.51
CA SER A 176 -19.98 27.74 -7.27
C SER A 176 -18.86 26.92 -7.95
N ASP A 177 -19.16 25.66 -8.27
CA ASP A 177 -18.26 24.78 -9.00
C ASP A 177 -17.75 25.37 -10.31
N GLY A 178 -18.63 26.07 -11.05
CA GLY A 178 -18.23 26.71 -12.30
C GLY A 178 -17.15 27.80 -12.12
N VAL A 179 -17.18 28.53 -10.99
CA VAL A 179 -16.14 29.51 -10.65
C VAL A 179 -14.86 28.80 -10.24
N ILE A 180 -14.98 27.73 -9.43
CA ILE A 180 -13.83 26.91 -9.01
C ILE A 180 -13.15 26.31 -10.24
N TYR A 181 -13.88 25.66 -11.14
CA TYR A 181 -13.31 25.09 -12.38
C TYR A 181 -12.67 26.14 -13.30
N SER A 182 -13.25 27.35 -13.36
CA SER A 182 -12.62 28.46 -14.11
C SER A 182 -11.26 28.85 -13.52
N LYS A 183 -11.14 28.88 -12.18
CA LYS A 183 -9.87 29.18 -11.51
C LYS A 183 -8.85 28.05 -11.67
N ILE A 184 -9.28 26.79 -11.55
CA ILE A 184 -8.46 25.60 -11.79
C ILE A 184 -7.87 25.64 -13.21
N LYS A 185 -8.70 25.89 -14.24
CA LYS A 185 -8.22 25.99 -15.63
C LYS A 185 -7.21 27.11 -15.86
N LYS A 186 -7.30 28.20 -15.08
CA LYS A 186 -6.34 29.30 -15.12
C LYS A 186 -5.08 29.03 -14.31
N MET A 187 -5.10 28.03 -13.42
CA MET A 187 -4.00 27.65 -12.52
C MET A 187 -3.43 28.83 -11.73
N LYS A 188 -4.29 29.84 -11.42
CA LYS A 188 -3.87 31.01 -10.65
C LYS A 188 -4.29 30.87 -9.21
N TYR A 189 -3.33 30.64 -8.34
CA TYR A 189 -3.45 30.68 -6.89
C TYR A 189 -2.33 31.54 -6.32
N ASP A 190 -2.44 31.93 -5.07
CA ASP A 190 -1.48 32.75 -4.36
C ASP A 190 -1.17 32.18 -2.95
N PHE A 191 -0.26 32.81 -2.25
CA PHE A 191 0.12 32.48 -0.89
C PHE A 191 -0.17 33.67 0.03
N PRO A 192 -1.43 33.87 0.49
CA PRO A 192 -1.82 35.02 1.29
C PRO A 192 -0.96 35.15 2.55
N SER A 193 -0.38 36.36 2.78
CA SER A 193 0.63 36.56 3.82
C SER A 193 0.13 36.30 5.25
N ASN A 194 -1.17 36.44 5.51
CA ASN A 194 -1.78 36.13 6.80
C ASN A 194 -1.68 34.64 7.19
N LYS A 195 -1.70 33.73 6.21
CA LYS A 195 -1.60 32.27 6.43
C LYS A 195 -0.22 31.70 6.08
N TRP A 196 0.45 32.28 5.07
CA TRP A 196 1.65 31.72 4.47
C TRP A 196 2.97 32.37 4.92
N LYS A 197 2.93 33.36 5.85
CA LYS A 197 4.13 34.07 6.31
C LYS A 197 5.19 33.14 6.92
N ASN A 198 4.74 32.15 7.68
CA ASN A 198 5.62 31.22 8.42
C ASN A 198 5.90 29.93 7.67
N ILE A 199 5.30 29.73 6.49
CA ILE A 199 5.50 28.53 5.66
C ILE A 199 6.78 28.68 4.84
N SER A 200 7.60 27.64 4.84
CA SER A 200 8.92 27.62 4.21
C SER A 200 8.87 27.90 2.70
N LYS A 201 10.03 28.26 2.15
CA LYS A 201 10.18 28.40 0.69
C LYS A 201 10.09 27.03 0.02
N ASP A 202 10.61 25.99 0.65
CA ASP A 202 10.59 24.63 0.10
C ASP A 202 9.16 24.08 -0.04
N ALA A 203 8.26 24.36 0.93
CA ALA A 203 6.84 23.99 0.81
C ALA A 203 6.15 24.70 -0.38
N LYS A 204 6.43 25.99 -0.55
CA LYS A 204 5.88 26.78 -1.68
C LYS A 204 6.45 26.33 -3.01
N ASP A 205 7.73 25.97 -3.04
CA ASP A 205 8.41 25.45 -4.23
C ASP A 205 7.82 24.10 -4.64
N LEU A 206 7.62 23.18 -3.70
CA LEU A 206 6.96 21.91 -3.96
C LEU A 206 5.57 22.11 -4.56
N LEU A 207 4.72 22.96 -3.97
CA LEU A 207 3.40 23.32 -4.51
C LEU A 207 3.50 23.90 -5.92
N GLY A 208 4.54 24.73 -6.19
CA GLY A 208 4.83 25.26 -7.50
C GLY A 208 5.18 24.22 -8.57
N HIS A 209 5.56 22.98 -8.17
CA HIS A 209 5.81 21.86 -9.06
C HIS A 209 4.65 20.85 -9.12
N MET A 210 3.68 20.96 -8.20
CA MET A 210 2.49 20.10 -8.19
C MET A 210 1.28 20.75 -8.87
N LEU A 211 1.06 22.07 -8.65
CA LEU A 211 -0.11 22.82 -9.15
C LEU A 211 0.21 23.61 -10.42
N VAL A 212 0.77 22.94 -11.41
CA VAL A 212 1.20 23.49 -12.72
C VAL A 212 0.64 22.64 -13.86
N PRO A 213 0.77 23.07 -15.14
CA PRO A 213 0.37 22.28 -16.29
C PRO A 213 0.94 20.87 -16.25
N GLU A 214 0.17 19.88 -16.73
CA GLU A 214 0.52 18.45 -16.68
C GLU A 214 1.93 18.12 -17.17
N ASN A 215 2.37 18.77 -18.28
CA ASN A 215 3.69 18.56 -18.87
C ASN A 215 4.84 19.11 -18.02
N GLU A 216 4.60 20.07 -17.13
CA GLU A 216 5.58 20.66 -16.22
C GLU A 216 5.51 20.05 -14.82
N ARG A 217 4.39 19.37 -14.50
CA ARG A 217 4.12 18.79 -13.19
C ARG A 217 5.06 17.63 -12.90
N TYR A 218 5.53 17.58 -11.65
CA TYR A 218 6.32 16.49 -11.15
C TYR A 218 5.60 15.13 -11.24
N THR A 219 6.39 14.06 -11.35
CA THR A 219 5.93 12.70 -11.07
C THR A 219 5.89 12.46 -9.56
N ALA A 220 5.25 11.39 -9.11
CA ALA A 220 5.23 11.03 -7.69
C ALA A 220 6.65 10.82 -7.14
N SER A 221 7.53 10.17 -7.91
CA SER A 221 8.95 10.00 -7.57
C SER A 221 9.67 11.33 -7.37
N GLN A 222 9.45 12.31 -8.26
CA GLN A 222 10.04 13.64 -8.13
C GLN A 222 9.51 14.39 -6.90
N VAL A 223 8.23 14.26 -6.58
CA VAL A 223 7.64 14.80 -5.35
C VAL A 223 8.31 14.19 -4.12
N LEU A 224 8.40 12.87 -4.06
CA LEU A 224 9.05 12.14 -2.95
C LEU A 224 10.53 12.49 -2.79
N ALA A 225 11.22 12.84 -3.87
CA ALA A 225 12.63 13.25 -3.84
C ALA A 225 12.84 14.70 -3.38
N HIS A 226 11.77 15.51 -3.27
CA HIS A 226 11.87 16.94 -2.99
C HIS A 226 12.49 17.24 -1.62
N PRO A 227 13.35 18.26 -1.50
CA PRO A 227 14.05 18.62 -0.25
C PRO A 227 13.12 18.92 0.94
N TRP A 228 11.89 19.34 0.69
CA TRP A 228 10.90 19.63 1.73
C TRP A 228 10.64 18.44 2.67
N PHE A 229 10.75 17.20 2.17
CA PHE A 229 10.58 15.99 2.97
C PHE A 229 11.80 15.58 3.79
N LYS A 230 12.89 16.34 3.76
CA LYS A 230 14.14 15.96 4.43
C LYS A 230 13.97 15.70 5.93
N ASN A 231 13.18 16.53 6.60
CA ASN A 231 12.93 16.41 8.04
C ASN A 231 11.89 15.35 8.41
N ALA A 232 11.04 14.95 7.46
CA ALA A 232 10.04 13.88 7.64
C ALA A 232 10.63 12.47 7.42
N LYS A 233 11.82 12.38 6.80
CA LYS A 233 12.45 11.10 6.41
C LYS A 233 13.36 10.47 7.46
N GLU A 234 13.65 11.13 8.57
CA GLU A 234 14.67 10.66 9.52
C GLU A 234 14.13 9.64 10.55
N LYS A 235 14.00 8.37 10.14
CA LYS A 235 14.08 7.24 11.09
C LYS A 235 15.32 6.39 10.71
N LYS A 236 16.31 6.32 11.64
CA LYS A 236 17.59 5.62 11.39
C LYS A 236 17.44 4.13 11.69
N LEU A 237 17.72 3.30 10.71
CA LEU A 237 17.83 1.82 10.81
C LEU A 237 18.71 1.36 11.96
N GLU A 238 19.75 2.14 12.29
CA GLU A 238 20.72 1.85 13.37
C GLU A 238 20.10 1.75 14.77
N LYS A 239 18.88 2.27 14.95
CA LYS A 239 18.14 2.22 16.23
C LYS A 239 17.17 1.04 16.31
N LEU A 240 16.94 0.31 15.21
CA LEU A 240 16.05 -0.82 15.16
C LEU A 240 16.82 -2.11 15.51
N ASN A 241 16.29 -2.89 16.43
CA ASN A 241 16.89 -4.17 16.82
C ASN A 241 16.50 -5.26 15.81
N PHE A 242 17.16 -5.27 14.64
CA PHE A 242 16.86 -6.19 13.56
C PHE A 242 18.11 -6.96 13.11
N SER A 243 17.97 -8.24 12.76
CA SER A 243 19.05 -9.12 12.37
C SER A 243 18.83 -9.70 10.98
N SER A 244 19.87 -9.78 10.17
CA SER A 244 19.87 -10.48 8.87
C SER A 244 19.60 -11.99 8.98
N LYS A 245 19.60 -12.54 10.21
CA LYS A 245 19.28 -13.94 10.49
C LYS A 245 17.89 -14.34 9.93
N PHE A 246 16.91 -13.42 9.95
CA PHE A 246 15.58 -13.68 9.41
C PHE A 246 15.63 -14.05 7.92
N PHE A 247 16.35 -13.31 7.11
CA PHE A 247 16.48 -13.61 5.69
C PHE A 247 17.19 -14.94 5.42
N LYS A 248 18.18 -15.27 6.25
CA LYS A 248 18.85 -16.58 6.18
C LYS A 248 17.87 -17.71 6.46
N GLU A 249 17.13 -17.63 7.56
CA GLU A 249 16.16 -18.66 7.95
C GLU A 249 15.05 -18.79 6.90
N TYR A 250 14.54 -17.67 6.37
CA TYR A 250 13.54 -17.65 5.31
C TYR A 250 14.06 -18.28 4.01
N ASN A 251 15.31 -18.03 3.65
CA ASN A 251 15.93 -18.60 2.45
C ASN A 251 15.96 -20.14 2.48
N GLU A 252 16.08 -20.73 3.66
CA GLU A 252 16.13 -22.19 3.89
C GLU A 252 14.74 -22.85 3.83
N LEU A 253 13.65 -22.09 3.80
CA LEU A 253 12.28 -22.61 3.79
C LEU A 253 11.87 -23.19 2.43
N TYR A 254 11.03 -24.23 2.47
CA TYR A 254 10.34 -24.73 1.29
C TYR A 254 9.34 -23.69 0.72
N LYS A 255 9.08 -23.79 -0.58
CA LYS A 255 8.17 -22.82 -1.26
C LYS A 255 6.77 -22.78 -0.62
N LEU A 256 6.22 -23.93 -0.19
CA LEU A 256 4.93 -23.98 0.51
C LEU A 256 4.98 -23.23 1.84
N GLN A 257 6.06 -23.41 2.64
CA GLN A 257 6.21 -22.65 3.88
C GLN A 257 6.24 -21.15 3.65
N LYS A 258 6.92 -20.69 2.61
CA LYS A 258 6.94 -19.26 2.21
C LYS A 258 5.56 -18.75 1.84
N VAL A 259 4.78 -19.52 1.08
CA VAL A 259 3.39 -19.16 0.74
C VAL A 259 2.50 -19.08 1.98
N VAL A 260 2.65 -20.03 2.92
CA VAL A 260 1.94 -19.97 4.20
C VAL A 260 2.33 -18.73 5.00
N LEU A 261 3.62 -18.39 5.04
CA LEU A 261 4.07 -17.17 5.72
C LEU A 261 3.56 -15.89 5.05
N LEU A 262 3.50 -15.84 3.71
CA LEU A 262 2.88 -14.73 2.97
C LEU A 262 1.39 -14.59 3.33
N PHE A 263 0.65 -15.71 3.37
CA PHE A 263 -0.74 -15.71 3.79
C PHE A 263 -0.91 -15.17 5.22
N ILE A 264 -0.11 -15.66 6.16
CA ILE A 264 -0.13 -15.21 7.55
C ILE A 264 0.26 -13.74 7.66
N ALA A 265 1.35 -13.32 7.00
CA ALA A 265 1.81 -11.93 6.99
C ALA A 265 0.73 -10.98 6.46
N SER A 266 -0.03 -11.44 5.46
CA SER A 266 -1.12 -10.66 4.88
C SER A 266 -2.30 -10.41 5.84
N ARG A 267 -2.42 -11.17 6.93
CA ARG A 267 -3.54 -11.11 7.89
C ARG A 267 -3.12 -10.65 9.30
N LEU A 268 -1.84 -10.32 9.49
CA LEU A 268 -1.37 -9.81 10.78
C LEU A 268 -1.96 -8.44 11.09
N SER A 269 -2.30 -8.24 12.36
CA SER A 269 -2.75 -6.94 12.85
C SER A 269 -1.59 -5.93 12.89
N GLU A 270 -1.94 -4.66 12.79
CA GLU A 270 -0.95 -3.55 12.83
C GLU A 270 -0.06 -3.59 14.09
N ASN A 271 -0.60 -4.03 15.23
CA ASN A 271 0.18 -4.12 16.47
C ASN A 271 1.28 -5.19 16.38
N GLU A 272 1.05 -6.23 15.59
CA GLU A 272 2.00 -7.35 15.43
C GLU A 272 3.10 -7.02 14.41
N ILE A 273 2.83 -6.13 13.48
CA ILE A 273 3.77 -5.77 12.39
C ILE A 273 4.44 -4.41 12.58
N ASN A 274 4.12 -3.68 13.65
CA ASN A 274 4.57 -2.28 13.81
C ASN A 274 6.10 -2.13 13.72
N GLU A 275 6.87 -3.00 14.38
CA GLU A 275 8.34 -3.00 14.29
C GLU A 275 8.82 -3.34 12.87
N LEU A 276 8.23 -4.36 12.25
CA LEU A 276 8.58 -4.81 10.89
C LEU A 276 8.28 -3.73 9.85
N LYS A 277 7.19 -3.01 10.04
CA LYS A 277 6.81 -1.87 9.21
C LYS A 277 7.85 -0.75 9.25
N GLU A 278 8.35 -0.42 10.44
CA GLU A 278 9.40 0.59 10.59
C GLU A 278 10.72 0.12 9.95
N ILE A 279 11.00 -1.19 10.01
CA ILE A 279 12.17 -1.77 9.35
C ILE A 279 11.98 -1.70 7.82
N PHE A 280 10.80 -2.07 7.30
CA PHE A 280 10.48 -1.95 5.88
C PHE A 280 10.71 -0.51 5.38
N LYS A 281 10.12 0.48 6.08
CA LYS A 281 10.30 1.90 5.74
C LYS A 281 11.74 2.37 5.75
N ALA A 282 12.59 1.73 6.54
CA ALA A 282 14.00 2.06 6.63
C ALA A 282 14.83 1.40 5.51
N PHE A 283 14.37 0.28 4.95
CA PHE A 283 14.92 -0.33 3.74
C PHE A 283 14.43 0.40 2.49
N ASP A 284 13.16 0.75 2.41
CA ASP A 284 12.55 1.54 1.33
C ASP A 284 13.01 3.01 1.41
N VAL A 285 14.17 3.28 0.82
CA VAL A 285 14.83 4.60 0.88
C VAL A 285 14.14 5.63 -0.01
N ASN A 286 13.71 5.22 -1.20
CA ASN A 286 13.06 6.08 -2.17
C ASN A 286 11.58 6.32 -1.86
N LYS A 287 10.98 5.54 -0.93
CA LYS A 287 9.59 5.61 -0.47
C LYS A 287 8.56 5.26 -1.56
N ASP A 288 8.93 4.36 -2.48
CA ASP A 288 8.00 3.88 -3.50
C ASP A 288 7.14 2.68 -3.03
N GLY A 289 7.30 2.25 -1.77
CA GLY A 289 6.54 1.18 -1.16
C GLY A 289 6.98 -0.22 -1.56
N GLN A 290 8.13 -0.34 -2.22
CA GLN A 290 8.78 -1.59 -2.60
C GLN A 290 10.27 -1.49 -2.29
N ILE A 291 10.96 -2.61 -2.11
CA ILE A 291 12.40 -2.62 -1.86
C ILE A 291 13.08 -3.22 -3.08
N ASN A 292 13.86 -2.40 -3.80
CA ASN A 292 14.70 -2.88 -4.88
C ASN A 292 16.02 -3.49 -4.37
N TYR A 293 16.77 -4.15 -5.25
CA TYR A 293 18.02 -4.82 -4.88
C TYR A 293 19.03 -3.88 -4.20
N SER A 294 19.20 -2.67 -4.71
CA SER A 294 20.16 -1.70 -4.17
C SER A 294 19.77 -1.24 -2.75
N GLU A 295 18.50 -1.04 -2.51
CA GLU A 295 17.94 -0.69 -1.20
C GLU A 295 18.09 -1.84 -0.20
N PHE A 296 17.80 -3.07 -0.64
CA PHE A 296 17.99 -4.28 0.17
C PHE A 296 19.46 -4.47 0.56
N GLU A 297 20.37 -4.36 -0.39
CA GLU A 297 21.81 -4.44 -0.15
C GLU A 297 22.27 -3.37 0.84
N GLN A 298 21.87 -2.11 0.63
CA GLN A 298 22.22 -1.00 1.53
C GLN A 298 21.63 -1.20 2.93
N GLY A 299 20.40 -1.66 3.02
CA GLY A 299 19.73 -2.00 4.27
C GLY A 299 20.51 -3.05 5.06
N LEU A 300 20.86 -4.17 4.41
CA LEU A 300 21.67 -5.23 5.04
C LEU A 300 23.04 -4.74 5.52
N LYS A 301 23.72 -3.90 4.75
CA LYS A 301 25.04 -3.32 5.12
C LYS A 301 24.96 -2.38 6.32
N LYS A 302 23.79 -1.76 6.59
CA LYS A 302 23.56 -0.86 7.73
C LYS A 302 23.20 -1.61 9.03
N LEU A 303 22.84 -2.87 8.96
CA LEU A 303 22.52 -3.66 10.15
C LEU A 303 23.78 -3.92 10.99
N LYS A 304 23.68 -3.63 12.29
CA LYS A 304 24.82 -3.73 13.25
C LYS A 304 25.32 -5.14 13.57
N SER A 305 24.69 -6.19 13.06
CA SER A 305 25.14 -7.56 13.29
C SER A 305 26.46 -7.79 12.58
N GLY A 306 27.56 -7.71 13.32
CA GLY A 306 28.95 -7.83 12.88
C GLY A 306 29.33 -9.18 12.27
N ASP A 307 28.39 -10.01 11.88
CA ASP A 307 28.60 -11.38 11.38
C ASP A 307 28.56 -11.53 9.88
N VAL A 308 28.29 -10.45 9.13
CA VAL A 308 28.24 -10.63 7.68
C VAL A 308 28.97 -9.48 6.98
N LYS A 309 30.24 -9.67 6.68
CA LYS A 309 30.74 -9.30 5.35
C LYS A 309 29.94 -10.19 4.38
N THR A 310 28.69 -9.82 4.14
CA THR A 310 27.75 -10.60 3.32
C THR A 310 28.33 -10.59 1.92
N LYS A 311 28.82 -11.76 1.49
CA LYS A 311 29.25 -11.92 0.11
C LYS A 311 28.07 -11.56 -0.77
N GLU A 312 28.30 -10.90 -1.86
CA GLU A 312 27.29 -10.50 -2.84
C GLU A 312 26.38 -11.67 -3.25
N GLU A 313 26.95 -12.87 -3.36
CA GLU A 313 26.22 -14.11 -3.62
C GLU A 313 25.12 -14.42 -2.57
N LEU A 314 25.37 -14.12 -1.28
CA LEU A 314 24.39 -14.32 -0.21
C LEU A 314 23.29 -13.26 -0.25
N ILE A 315 23.63 -12.00 -0.56
CA ILE A 315 22.64 -10.94 -0.74
C ILE A 315 21.71 -11.28 -1.89
N ASN A 316 22.26 -11.71 -3.03
CA ASN A 316 21.50 -12.18 -4.18
C ASN A 316 20.56 -13.35 -3.83
N SER A 317 21.08 -14.34 -3.08
CA SER A 317 20.28 -15.49 -2.63
C SER A 317 19.11 -15.06 -1.74
N TYR A 318 19.36 -14.17 -0.76
CA TYR A 318 18.30 -13.68 0.13
C TYR A 318 17.27 -12.85 -0.63
N TYR A 319 17.72 -11.92 -1.48
CA TYR A 319 16.83 -11.11 -2.30
C TYR A 319 15.91 -11.97 -3.16
N SER A 320 16.48 -12.89 -3.95
CA SER A 320 15.72 -13.81 -4.81
C SER A 320 14.81 -14.77 -4.03
N SER A 321 15.11 -15.02 -2.76
CA SER A 321 14.29 -15.85 -1.89
C SER A 321 13.07 -15.10 -1.33
N VAL A 322 13.23 -13.79 -1.07
CA VAL A 322 12.17 -12.91 -0.54
C VAL A 322 11.26 -12.45 -1.67
N ASP A 323 11.81 -12.06 -2.83
CA ASP A 323 11.07 -11.78 -4.07
C ASP A 323 10.43 -13.10 -4.58
N THR A 324 9.27 -13.42 -4.02
CA THR A 324 8.60 -14.72 -4.20
C THR A 324 7.88 -14.81 -5.54
N ASP A 325 7.30 -13.70 -6.01
CA ASP A 325 6.58 -13.60 -7.28
C ASP A 325 7.51 -13.28 -8.46
N LYS A 326 8.79 -12.99 -8.18
CA LYS A 326 9.86 -12.69 -9.14
C LYS A 326 9.58 -11.46 -10.03
N ASN A 327 8.93 -10.46 -9.45
CA ASN A 327 8.68 -9.19 -10.12
C ASN A 327 9.92 -8.28 -10.14
N GLY A 328 11.01 -8.66 -9.46
CA GLY A 328 12.28 -7.94 -9.39
C GLY A 328 12.32 -6.88 -8.28
N LYS A 329 11.33 -6.87 -7.39
CA LYS A 329 11.24 -6.03 -6.20
C LYS A 329 10.70 -6.86 -5.04
N ILE A 330 10.94 -6.43 -3.81
CA ILE A 330 10.36 -7.03 -2.62
C ILE A 330 9.16 -6.17 -2.22
N ASP A 331 7.98 -6.76 -2.28
CA ASP A 331 6.73 -6.13 -1.87
C ASP A 331 6.59 -6.13 -0.33
N TYR A 332 5.67 -5.33 0.18
CA TYR A 332 5.49 -5.15 1.62
C TYR A 332 5.18 -6.46 2.36
N THR A 333 4.22 -7.25 1.89
CA THR A 333 3.87 -8.53 2.50
C THR A 333 5.01 -9.56 2.38
N GLU A 334 5.78 -9.57 1.30
CA GLU A 334 6.95 -10.44 1.13
C GLU A 334 8.03 -10.12 2.17
N PHE A 335 8.31 -8.83 2.38
CA PHE A 335 9.24 -8.42 3.42
C PHE A 335 8.77 -8.84 4.81
N LEU A 336 7.49 -8.59 5.13
CA LEU A 336 6.91 -9.01 6.42
C LEU A 336 7.04 -10.52 6.62
N ALA A 337 6.67 -11.33 5.60
CA ALA A 337 6.75 -12.79 5.66
C ALA A 337 8.17 -13.30 5.94
N ALA A 338 9.18 -12.66 5.28
CA ALA A 338 10.58 -13.01 5.47
C ALA A 338 11.12 -12.64 6.85
N CYS A 339 10.48 -11.70 7.55
CA CYS A 339 10.92 -11.20 8.84
C CYS A 339 10.10 -11.73 10.03
N LEU A 340 9.11 -12.62 9.80
CA LEU A 340 8.28 -13.16 10.87
C LEU A 340 9.05 -14.06 11.82
N GLU A 341 8.93 -13.79 13.11
CA GLU A 341 9.43 -14.69 14.13
C GLU A 341 8.59 -15.97 14.25
N LYS A 342 9.25 -17.12 14.48
CA LYS A 342 8.58 -18.43 14.64
C LYS A 342 7.42 -18.39 15.64
N LYS A 343 7.58 -17.71 16.78
CA LYS A 343 6.52 -17.56 17.79
C LYS A 343 5.28 -16.84 17.27
N THR A 344 5.42 -16.04 16.21
CA THR A 344 4.31 -15.28 15.61
C THR A 344 3.50 -16.13 14.65
N PHE A 345 4.14 -16.93 13.80
CA PHE A 345 3.42 -17.72 12.80
C PHE A 345 3.06 -19.14 13.29
N LEU A 346 3.79 -19.72 14.25
CA LEU A 346 3.49 -21.02 14.83
C LEU A 346 2.35 -20.99 15.87
N LYS A 347 1.30 -20.21 15.59
CA LYS A 347 0.04 -20.24 16.34
C LYS A 347 -0.93 -21.14 15.60
N GLU A 348 -1.51 -22.11 16.30
CA GLU A 348 -2.39 -23.11 15.68
C GLU A 348 -3.56 -22.49 14.91
N GLU A 349 -4.18 -21.42 15.46
CA GLU A 349 -5.26 -20.69 14.82
C GLU A 349 -4.85 -20.16 13.43
N ARG A 350 -3.66 -19.58 13.32
CA ARG A 350 -3.15 -19.03 12.05
C ARG A 350 -2.81 -20.10 11.03
N LEU A 351 -2.22 -21.18 11.51
CA LEU A 351 -1.91 -22.32 10.65
C LEU A 351 -3.19 -23.01 10.17
N TYR A 352 -4.24 -23.04 11.02
CA TYR A 352 -5.55 -23.55 10.60
C TYR A 352 -6.19 -22.66 9.53
N GLU A 353 -6.16 -21.34 9.70
CA GLU A 353 -6.66 -20.40 8.68
C GLU A 353 -5.88 -20.56 7.36
N ALA A 354 -4.56 -20.68 7.42
CA ALA A 354 -3.74 -20.90 6.23
C ALA A 354 -4.04 -22.25 5.57
N PHE A 355 -4.18 -23.31 6.36
CA PHE A 355 -4.56 -24.64 5.86
C PHE A 355 -5.93 -24.58 5.15
N SER A 356 -6.94 -23.98 5.80
CA SER A 356 -8.29 -23.85 5.25
C SER A 356 -8.34 -23.02 3.97
N ALA A 357 -7.43 -22.06 3.79
CA ALA A 357 -7.32 -21.30 2.54
C ALA A 357 -6.66 -22.09 1.40
N LEU A 358 -5.83 -23.09 1.75
CA LEU A 358 -5.20 -23.98 0.79
C LEU A 358 -6.13 -25.15 0.40
N ASP A 359 -6.87 -25.70 1.38
CA ASP A 359 -7.90 -26.73 1.22
C ASP A 359 -9.20 -26.09 0.66
N LYS A 360 -9.25 -25.92 -0.67
CA LYS A 360 -10.33 -25.17 -1.35
C LYS A 360 -11.66 -25.91 -1.39
N ASP A 361 -11.64 -27.22 -1.43
CA ASP A 361 -12.84 -28.06 -1.46
C ASP A 361 -13.31 -28.47 -0.07
N HIS A 362 -12.55 -28.04 0.99
CA HIS A 362 -12.82 -28.30 2.40
C HIS A 362 -12.96 -29.79 2.75
N ASN A 363 -12.18 -30.63 2.09
CA ASN A 363 -12.16 -32.07 2.35
C ASN A 363 -11.24 -32.47 3.53
N GLY A 364 -10.52 -31.51 4.13
CA GLY A 364 -9.61 -31.73 5.25
C GLY A 364 -8.19 -32.14 4.84
N LYS A 365 -7.87 -32.04 3.54
CA LYS A 365 -6.56 -32.34 2.98
C LYS A 365 -6.19 -31.32 1.91
N ILE A 366 -4.91 -31.07 1.76
CA ILE A 366 -4.38 -30.26 0.66
C ILE A 366 -3.90 -31.21 -0.43
N SER A 367 -4.62 -31.22 -1.53
CA SER A 367 -4.31 -32.06 -2.70
C SER A 367 -3.22 -31.45 -3.59
N LYS A 368 -2.68 -32.27 -4.49
CA LYS A 368 -1.75 -31.81 -5.52
C LYS A 368 -2.31 -30.65 -6.37
N ASP A 369 -3.56 -30.73 -6.78
CA ASP A 369 -4.19 -29.74 -7.67
C ASP A 369 -4.38 -28.40 -6.93
N GLU A 370 -4.71 -28.44 -5.66
CA GLU A 370 -4.79 -27.25 -4.81
C GLU A 370 -3.43 -26.58 -4.62
N LEU A 371 -2.38 -27.37 -4.36
CA LEU A 371 -1.01 -26.86 -4.31
C LEU A 371 -0.57 -26.24 -5.62
N MET A 372 -0.82 -26.87 -6.76
CA MET A 372 -0.52 -26.32 -8.07
C MET A 372 -1.23 -24.99 -8.31
N SER A 373 -2.51 -24.92 -7.95
CA SER A 373 -3.33 -23.72 -8.07
C SER A 373 -2.79 -22.56 -7.21
N VAL A 374 -2.46 -22.82 -5.94
CA VAL A 374 -2.01 -21.79 -5.00
C VAL A 374 -0.59 -21.34 -5.30
N LEU A 375 0.29 -22.27 -5.65
CA LEU A 375 1.69 -21.96 -6.01
C LEU A 375 1.84 -21.40 -7.42
N LYS A 376 0.73 -21.27 -8.18
CA LYS A 376 0.69 -20.83 -9.60
C LYS A 376 1.69 -21.63 -10.46
N LEU A 377 1.70 -22.95 -10.29
CA LEU A 377 2.62 -23.85 -10.98
C LEU A 377 2.00 -24.43 -12.24
N GLU A 378 2.84 -24.71 -13.22
CA GLU A 378 2.44 -25.32 -14.48
C GLU A 378 2.66 -26.86 -14.47
N PRO A 379 2.09 -27.62 -15.41
CA PRO A 379 2.29 -29.08 -15.49
C PRO A 379 3.76 -29.53 -15.55
N LYS A 380 4.66 -28.66 -16.06
CA LYS A 380 6.12 -28.91 -16.07
C LYS A 380 6.73 -29.00 -14.68
N ASP A 381 6.07 -28.45 -13.65
CA ASP A 381 6.54 -28.39 -12.28
C ASP A 381 6.11 -29.63 -11.46
N ASP A 382 5.52 -30.64 -12.09
CA ASP A 382 4.96 -31.83 -11.46
C ASP A 382 5.98 -32.59 -10.57
N ALA A 383 7.23 -32.66 -10.99
CA ALA A 383 8.31 -33.29 -10.19
C ALA A 383 8.55 -32.55 -8.86
N TYR A 384 8.53 -31.22 -8.91
CA TYR A 384 8.69 -30.38 -7.72
C TYR A 384 7.52 -30.54 -6.73
N ILE A 385 6.29 -30.57 -7.22
CA ILE A 385 5.10 -30.78 -6.38
C ILE A 385 5.12 -32.16 -5.71
N LYS A 386 5.48 -33.20 -6.46
CA LYS A 386 5.63 -34.55 -5.90
C LYS A 386 6.67 -34.59 -4.79
N GLU A 387 7.79 -33.92 -4.96
CA GLU A 387 8.83 -33.82 -3.93
C GLU A 387 8.33 -33.05 -2.69
N LEU A 388 7.57 -31.94 -2.91
CA LEU A 388 7.01 -31.14 -1.84
C LEU A 388 6.00 -31.96 -1.03
N ILE A 389 5.07 -32.66 -1.69
CA ILE A 389 4.11 -33.55 -1.02
C ILE A 389 4.87 -34.64 -0.26
N LYS A 390 5.82 -35.33 -0.90
CA LYS A 390 6.62 -36.37 -0.25
C LYS A 390 7.32 -35.91 1.03
N ASN A 391 7.71 -34.65 1.13
CA ASN A 391 8.35 -34.10 2.33
C ASN A 391 7.36 -33.80 3.46
N ALA A 392 6.09 -33.57 3.14
CA ALA A 392 5.04 -33.25 4.09
C ALA A 392 4.13 -34.46 4.41
N ASP A 393 3.76 -35.24 3.39
CA ASP A 393 2.92 -36.44 3.47
C ASP A 393 3.68 -37.61 4.13
N LYS A 394 3.34 -37.90 5.36
CA LYS A 394 3.96 -38.99 6.14
C LYS A 394 3.24 -40.31 6.01
N ASN A 395 1.94 -40.28 5.78
CA ASN A 395 1.10 -41.46 5.64
C ASN A 395 1.11 -42.03 4.21
N ALA A 396 1.72 -41.29 3.26
CA ALA A 396 1.87 -41.64 1.84
C ALA A 396 0.53 -41.83 1.11
N ASP A 397 -0.48 -41.03 1.46
CA ASP A 397 -1.79 -41.05 0.78
C ASP A 397 -1.90 -40.09 -0.42
N GLY A 398 -0.84 -39.30 -0.66
CA GLY A 398 -0.71 -38.42 -1.81
C GLY A 398 -1.28 -37.01 -1.61
N ALA A 399 -1.68 -36.66 -0.39
CA ALA A 399 -2.17 -35.35 0.02
C ALA A 399 -1.55 -34.96 1.35
N ILE A 400 -1.80 -33.75 1.83
CA ILE A 400 -1.28 -33.26 3.11
C ILE A 400 -2.49 -33.01 4.02
N ASP A 401 -2.67 -33.81 5.06
CA ASP A 401 -3.67 -33.55 6.07
C ASP A 401 -3.23 -32.45 7.06
N TYR A 402 -4.16 -31.97 7.90
CA TYR A 402 -3.89 -30.87 8.81
C TYR A 402 -2.76 -31.18 9.81
N LYS A 403 -2.67 -32.41 10.29
CA LYS A 403 -1.61 -32.82 11.22
C LYS A 403 -0.24 -32.82 10.54
N GLU A 404 -0.17 -33.36 9.34
CA GLU A 404 1.04 -33.38 8.53
C GLU A 404 1.48 -31.96 8.17
N PHE A 405 0.50 -31.09 7.85
CA PHE A 405 0.74 -29.66 7.60
C PHE A 405 1.35 -28.97 8.84
N LEU A 406 0.80 -29.17 10.04
CA LEU A 406 1.35 -28.60 11.27
C LEU A 406 2.79 -29.06 11.51
N GLU A 407 3.06 -30.35 11.37
CA GLU A 407 4.40 -30.90 11.52
C GLU A 407 5.38 -30.36 10.47
N PHE A 408 4.93 -30.21 9.21
CA PHE A 408 5.71 -29.62 8.13
C PHE A 408 6.04 -28.14 8.39
N MET A 409 5.13 -27.40 9.01
CA MET A 409 5.35 -26.00 9.42
C MET A 409 6.23 -25.89 10.67
N GLY A 410 6.48 -26.99 11.38
CA GLY A 410 7.33 -27.06 12.57
C GLY A 410 6.58 -26.89 13.90
N LEU A 411 5.27 -27.00 13.91
CA LEU A 411 4.45 -27.12 15.11
C LEU A 411 4.35 -28.61 15.49
N LYS A 412 4.83 -28.95 16.69
CA LYS A 412 4.80 -30.34 17.19
C LYS A 412 3.52 -30.66 17.95
#